data_c8582d79710ce0e89c628c9c183ffd6c
#
_entry.id   c8582d79710ce0e89c628c9c183ffd6c
#
_cell.length_a   1.000
_cell.length_b   1.000
_cell.length_c   1.000
_cell.angle_alpha   90.00
_cell.angle_beta   90.00
_cell.angle_gamma   90.00
#
_symmetry.space_group_name_H-M   'P 1'
#
loop_
_entity.id
_entity.type
_entity.pdbx_description
1 polymer ?
#
loop_
_entity_poly.entity_id
_entity_poly.type
_entity_poly.pdbx_seq_one_letter_code
_entity_poly.pdbx_strand_id
1 'polypeptide(L)'
;MTRRFLIVMTFMAVSAVLSAQDWAQWRGPEGAAVASTFKPPASWPDEPKLAWRVPGAGIGHSSPVVSGTRVFLFSRIGEQEALTAYDLASGKQIWRQAYDAPYEMNPAARSHGKGPKGTPLVHSGRVFTFGINGILSAFDAADGKPSWRQDFKKQHPVTAPDFGAAVSPIAVGDLIVVHVGGPKDGAVTAFDAATGAARWSWKGDGPGYATPIVATFGGTRQLITQSQSNVVGLDASKGKLLWQIPFTTSYDQNIITAVVSDGLMIYSGLSKPTTAVRVTQKGGTWTTEEVWKNPDVPMYMSSPVVAAGRLCGLTHRNRGQFFCLDVASGKTLWTSDPRQGENAGIFASGNVLIAATTDGNLIVFRNSPEAFDVVKRYKVADSAVWAHPVPAGRGILIKDADSLAYWTF
;
A
#
# COMPACT_ATOMS: atom_id res chain seq x y z
N MET A 1 36.36 61.92 22.81
CA MET A 1 36.30 61.07 21.63
C MET A 1 35.64 59.74 22.04
N THR A 2 34.33 59.57 21.85
CA THR A 2 33.58 58.43 22.29
C THR A 2 33.29 57.58 21.07
N ARG A 3 33.95 56.41 20.96
CA ARG A 3 33.69 55.40 19.88
C ARG A 3 32.43 54.60 20.19
N ARG A 4 31.42 54.77 19.36
CA ARG A 4 30.20 53.90 19.36
C ARG A 4 30.51 52.60 18.56
N PHE A 5 30.47 51.45 19.24
CA PHE A 5 30.48 50.16 18.58
C PHE A 5 29.07 49.83 18.11
N LEU A 6 28.90 49.62 16.81
CA LEU A 6 27.67 49.14 16.18
C LEU A 6 27.71 47.58 16.18
N ILE A 7 26.87 46.96 16.99
CA ILE A 7 26.70 45.49 16.96
C ILE A 7 25.69 45.18 15.87
N VAL A 8 26.16 44.58 14.77
CA VAL A 8 25.30 44.02 13.71
C VAL A 8 24.87 42.62 14.15
N MET A 9 23.62 42.47 14.59
CA MET A 9 23.01 41.15 14.81
C MET A 9 22.58 40.58 13.47
N THR A 10 23.30 39.56 12.97
CA THR A 10 22.92 38.79 11.82
C THR A 10 21.88 37.77 12.26
N PHE A 11 20.62 37.96 11.89
CA PHE A 11 19.58 36.96 12.05
C PHE A 11 19.81 35.83 11.02
N MET A 12 20.34 34.70 11.45
CA MET A 12 20.26 33.46 10.68
C MET A 12 18.81 32.98 10.70
N ALA A 13 18.08 33.13 9.59
CA ALA A 13 16.82 32.49 9.37
C ALA A 13 17.08 30.98 9.25
N VAL A 14 16.85 30.23 10.32
CA VAL A 14 16.77 28.76 10.28
C VAL A 14 15.50 28.43 9.53
N SER A 15 15.62 28.13 8.25
CA SER A 15 14.53 27.51 7.47
C SER A 15 14.24 26.14 8.11
N ALA A 16 13.16 26.06 8.88
CA ALA A 16 12.62 24.78 9.31
C ALA A 16 12.24 24.00 8.05
N VAL A 17 13.08 23.05 7.64
CA VAL A 17 12.72 22.03 6.66
C VAL A 17 11.59 21.24 7.31
N LEU A 18 10.35 21.53 6.92
CA LEU A 18 9.21 20.69 7.24
C LEU A 18 9.53 19.33 6.61
N SER A 19 10.01 18.38 7.42
CA SER A 19 10.13 16.99 7.01
C SER A 19 8.73 16.52 6.61
N ALA A 20 8.52 16.35 5.30
CA ALA A 20 7.31 15.70 4.82
C ALA A 20 7.26 14.32 5.46
N GLN A 21 6.08 13.86 5.85
CA GLN A 21 5.93 12.49 6.33
C GLN A 21 6.39 11.55 5.23
N ASP A 22 7.30 10.65 5.56
CA ASP A 22 7.67 9.56 4.67
C ASP A 22 6.46 8.63 4.49
N TRP A 23 6.06 8.40 3.24
CA TRP A 23 5.11 7.38 2.86
C TRP A 23 5.86 6.32 2.06
N ALA A 24 6.79 5.66 2.76
CA ALA A 24 7.89 4.91 2.16
C ALA A 24 7.52 3.53 1.61
N GLN A 25 6.27 3.09 1.78
CA GLN A 25 5.79 1.76 1.37
C GLN A 25 4.28 1.74 1.10
N TRP A 26 3.79 0.60 0.66
CA TRP A 26 2.36 0.30 0.52
C TRP A 26 1.59 0.67 1.80
N ARG A 27 0.58 1.54 1.65
CA ARG A 27 -0.27 2.02 2.73
C ARG A 27 0.49 2.78 3.84
N GLY A 28 1.65 3.36 3.51
CA GLY A 28 2.42 4.21 4.41
C GLY A 28 3.12 3.51 5.56
N PRO A 29 3.49 4.24 6.61
CA PRO A 29 4.13 3.69 7.77
C PRO A 29 3.33 2.51 8.33
N GLU A 30 4.03 1.40 8.65
CA GLU A 30 3.44 0.18 9.21
C GLU A 30 2.36 -0.50 8.32
N GLY A 31 2.13 -0.02 7.09
CA GLY A 31 1.10 -0.56 6.19
C GLY A 31 -0.35 -0.30 6.66
N ALA A 32 -0.55 0.60 7.62
CA ALA A 32 -1.83 0.83 8.29
C ALA A 32 -2.77 1.77 7.52
N ALA A 33 -2.29 2.48 6.49
CA ALA A 33 -3.01 3.55 5.81
C ALA A 33 -3.47 4.69 6.75
N VAL A 34 -2.66 5.01 7.76
CA VAL A 34 -2.89 6.12 8.69
C VAL A 34 -1.81 7.16 8.52
N ALA A 35 -2.21 8.37 8.15
CA ALA A 35 -1.33 9.50 7.90
C ALA A 35 -1.30 10.43 9.13
N SER A 36 -0.56 10.06 10.16
CA SER A 36 -0.53 10.76 11.47
C SER A 36 0.07 12.17 11.38
N THR A 37 0.97 12.42 10.44
CA THR A 37 1.64 13.72 10.27
C THR A 37 1.04 14.57 9.14
N PHE A 38 0.26 13.99 8.23
CA PHE A 38 -0.54 14.77 7.29
C PHE A 38 -1.63 15.50 8.08
N LYS A 39 -1.68 16.81 7.91
CA LYS A 39 -2.69 17.63 8.57
C LYS A 39 -3.74 18.06 7.54
N PRO A 40 -4.94 17.50 7.59
CA PRO A 40 -6.04 18.00 6.78
C PRO A 40 -6.24 19.50 7.00
N PRO A 41 -6.61 20.26 5.96
CA PRO A 41 -6.91 21.67 6.12
C PRO A 41 -8.09 21.86 7.08
N ALA A 42 -8.12 22.96 7.82
CA ALA A 42 -9.23 23.28 8.72
C ALA A 42 -10.56 23.44 7.96
N SER A 43 -10.47 23.93 6.71
CA SER A 43 -11.59 24.01 5.76
C SER A 43 -11.09 23.53 4.41
N TRP A 44 -11.77 22.57 3.84
CA TRP A 44 -11.48 22.05 2.51
C TRP A 44 -11.95 23.04 1.45
N PRO A 45 -11.09 23.46 0.50
CA PRO A 45 -11.46 24.43 -0.54
C PRO A 45 -12.55 23.88 -1.46
N ASP A 46 -13.23 24.74 -2.20
CA ASP A 46 -14.22 24.29 -3.19
C ASP A 46 -13.55 23.57 -4.36
N GLU A 47 -12.35 24.00 -4.75
CA GLU A 47 -11.52 23.37 -5.77
C GLU A 47 -10.11 23.11 -5.24
N PRO A 48 -9.55 21.91 -5.45
CA PRO A 48 -8.17 21.62 -5.10
C PRO A 48 -7.23 22.29 -6.12
N LYS A 49 -6.04 22.66 -5.68
CA LYS A 49 -5.03 23.23 -6.56
C LYS A 49 -4.12 22.14 -7.11
N LEU A 50 -4.07 22.00 -8.43
CA LEU A 50 -3.05 21.18 -9.09
C LEU A 50 -1.70 21.90 -8.98
N ALA A 51 -0.81 21.35 -8.13
CA ALA A 51 0.55 21.90 -7.98
C ALA A 51 1.41 21.54 -9.19
N TRP A 52 1.36 20.27 -9.60
CA TRP A 52 2.01 19.79 -10.82
C TRP A 52 1.39 18.47 -11.31
N ARG A 53 1.61 18.18 -12.59
CA ARG A 53 1.27 16.90 -13.21
C ARG A 53 2.39 16.46 -14.15
N VAL A 54 2.75 15.20 -14.09
CA VAL A 54 3.68 14.53 -15.01
C VAL A 54 2.87 13.61 -15.92
N PRO A 55 2.57 14.02 -17.14
CA PRO A 55 1.94 13.15 -18.13
C PRO A 55 2.94 12.10 -18.62
N GLY A 56 2.46 10.94 -19.06
CA GLY A 56 3.34 9.87 -19.56
C GLY A 56 4.29 9.31 -18.49
N ALA A 57 3.89 9.36 -17.21
CA ALA A 57 4.67 8.77 -16.12
C ALA A 57 4.75 7.23 -16.19
N GLY A 58 4.10 6.64 -17.20
CA GLY A 58 4.03 5.21 -17.47
C GLY A 58 2.78 4.56 -16.91
N ILE A 59 2.43 3.40 -17.47
CA ILE A 59 1.24 2.64 -17.06
C ILE A 59 1.53 1.76 -15.84
N GLY A 60 0.49 1.41 -15.08
CA GLY A 60 0.52 0.54 -13.91
C GLY A 60 -0.29 1.07 -12.75
N HIS A 61 -0.49 0.19 -11.76
CA HIS A 61 -1.31 0.45 -10.58
C HIS A 61 -0.49 0.59 -9.29
N SER A 62 0.83 0.58 -9.42
CA SER A 62 1.76 0.86 -8.34
C SER A 62 1.52 2.26 -7.77
N SER A 63 1.37 2.38 -6.47
CA SER A 63 1.28 3.69 -5.82
C SER A 63 2.65 4.36 -5.79
N PRO A 64 2.74 5.68 -5.89
CA PRO A 64 3.99 6.36 -5.58
C PRO A 64 4.36 6.18 -4.10
N VAL A 65 5.64 6.32 -3.77
CA VAL A 65 6.10 6.41 -2.39
C VAL A 65 6.92 7.68 -2.21
N VAL A 66 6.93 8.20 -0.98
CA VAL A 66 7.60 9.47 -0.65
C VAL A 66 8.62 9.22 0.44
N SER A 67 9.85 9.72 0.24
CA SER A 67 10.86 9.80 1.28
C SER A 67 11.61 11.13 1.18
N GLY A 68 11.56 11.90 2.25
CA GLY A 68 12.06 13.27 2.28
C GLY A 68 11.39 14.15 1.20
N THR A 69 12.21 14.68 0.29
CA THR A 69 11.76 15.54 -0.83
C THR A 69 11.54 14.77 -2.15
N ARG A 70 11.62 13.43 -2.12
CA ARG A 70 11.55 12.62 -3.32
C ARG A 70 10.28 11.77 -3.38
N VAL A 71 9.75 11.68 -4.61
CA VAL A 71 8.66 10.77 -4.96
C VAL A 71 9.22 9.69 -5.88
N PHE A 72 9.02 8.43 -5.54
CA PHE A 72 9.43 7.31 -6.38
C PHE A 72 8.19 6.65 -6.95
N LEU A 73 8.17 6.48 -8.26
CA LEU A 73 7.10 5.79 -8.98
C LEU A 73 7.67 4.61 -9.77
N PHE A 74 7.06 3.45 -9.59
CA PHE A 74 7.35 2.27 -10.38
C PHE A 74 6.26 2.07 -11.42
N SER A 75 6.62 2.04 -12.69
CA SER A 75 5.67 2.03 -13.81
C SER A 75 6.24 1.23 -14.99
N ARG A 76 5.43 1.00 -16.02
CA ARG A 76 5.87 0.44 -17.29
C ARG A 76 5.87 1.51 -18.38
N ILE A 77 6.96 1.56 -19.13
CA ILE A 77 7.14 2.43 -20.30
C ILE A 77 7.57 1.52 -21.47
N GLY A 78 6.72 1.38 -22.46
CA GLY A 78 6.92 0.36 -23.50
C GLY A 78 6.94 -1.06 -22.91
N GLU A 79 7.96 -1.84 -23.23
CA GLU A 79 8.16 -3.20 -22.71
C GLU A 79 9.07 -3.24 -21.46
N GLN A 80 9.45 -2.09 -20.92
CA GLN A 80 10.32 -1.98 -19.75
C GLN A 80 9.55 -1.59 -18.50
N GLU A 81 9.91 -2.16 -17.37
CA GLU A 81 9.54 -1.62 -16.06
C GLU A 81 10.57 -0.58 -15.64
N ALA A 82 10.11 0.56 -15.15
CA ALA A 82 10.91 1.71 -14.82
C ALA A 82 10.61 2.22 -13.41
N LEU A 83 11.66 2.44 -12.63
CA LEU A 83 11.61 3.20 -11.39
C LEU A 83 12.08 4.63 -11.67
N THR A 84 11.23 5.61 -11.37
CA THR A 84 11.54 7.03 -11.59
C THR A 84 11.46 7.79 -10.28
N ALA A 85 12.47 8.61 -9.99
CA ALA A 85 12.44 9.56 -8.90
C ALA A 85 12.08 10.95 -9.40
N TYR A 86 11.18 11.61 -8.69
CA TYR A 86 10.77 12.99 -8.95
C TYR A 86 11.01 13.85 -7.70
N ASP A 87 11.24 15.12 -7.92
CA ASP A 87 11.23 16.13 -6.86
C ASP A 87 9.78 16.41 -6.43
N LEU A 88 9.49 16.29 -5.15
CA LEU A 88 8.14 16.46 -4.60
C LEU A 88 7.58 17.87 -4.82
N ALA A 89 8.44 18.90 -4.74
CA ALA A 89 7.97 20.28 -4.86
C ALA A 89 7.60 20.68 -6.28
N SER A 90 8.31 20.13 -7.29
CA SER A 90 8.19 20.56 -8.69
C SER A 90 7.68 19.50 -9.65
N GLY A 91 7.66 18.23 -9.27
CA GLY A 91 7.36 17.11 -10.16
C GLY A 91 8.46 16.83 -11.20
N LYS A 92 9.61 17.52 -11.15
CA LYS A 92 10.70 17.30 -12.09
C LYS A 92 11.36 15.94 -11.85
N GLN A 93 11.61 15.22 -12.95
CA GLN A 93 12.35 13.96 -12.87
C GLN A 93 13.78 14.23 -12.41
N ILE A 94 14.23 13.49 -11.38
CA ILE A 94 15.60 13.51 -10.87
C ILE A 94 16.43 12.45 -11.60
N TRP A 95 15.93 11.21 -11.62
CA TRP A 95 16.52 10.10 -12.33
C TRP A 95 15.46 9.06 -12.74
N ARG A 96 15.82 8.20 -13.68
CA ARG A 96 15.02 7.05 -14.10
C ARG A 96 15.94 5.87 -14.40
N GLN A 97 15.56 4.70 -13.91
CA GLN A 97 16.17 3.42 -14.23
C GLN A 97 15.11 2.47 -14.77
N ALA A 98 15.44 1.80 -15.87
CA ALA A 98 14.52 0.87 -16.50
C ALA A 98 15.21 -0.46 -16.81
N TYR A 99 14.42 -1.51 -16.96
CA TYR A 99 14.89 -2.83 -17.37
C TYR A 99 13.83 -3.55 -18.19
N ASP A 100 14.26 -4.43 -19.06
CA ASP A 100 13.39 -5.25 -19.88
C ASP A 100 12.60 -6.21 -18.99
N ALA A 101 11.29 -6.15 -19.11
CA ALA A 101 10.36 -6.94 -18.31
C ALA A 101 9.24 -7.50 -19.20
N PRO A 102 9.58 -8.39 -20.14
CA PRO A 102 8.57 -8.98 -21.01
C PRO A 102 7.51 -9.70 -20.17
N TYR A 103 6.25 -9.42 -20.45
CA TYR A 103 5.12 -9.99 -19.73
C TYR A 103 3.97 -10.29 -20.66
N GLU A 104 3.55 -11.54 -20.69
CA GLU A 104 2.36 -11.99 -21.38
C GLU A 104 1.18 -11.94 -20.39
N MET A 105 0.21 -11.11 -20.73
CA MET A 105 -0.90 -10.84 -19.82
C MET A 105 -2.04 -11.84 -20.03
N ASN A 106 -2.56 -12.35 -18.93
CA ASN A 106 -3.82 -13.10 -18.94
C ASN A 106 -4.92 -12.26 -19.60
N PRO A 107 -5.65 -12.76 -20.61
CA PRO A 107 -6.70 -12.01 -21.31
C PRO A 107 -7.78 -11.44 -20.38
N ALA A 108 -8.10 -12.13 -19.27
CA ALA A 108 -9.07 -11.66 -18.27
C ALA A 108 -8.60 -10.42 -17.49
N ALA A 109 -7.29 -10.15 -17.48
CA ALA A 109 -6.71 -8.97 -16.84
C ALA A 109 -6.49 -7.78 -17.80
N ARG A 110 -6.97 -7.86 -19.05
CA ARG A 110 -6.68 -6.86 -20.10
C ARG A 110 -7.03 -5.43 -19.68
N SER A 111 -8.11 -5.22 -18.94
CA SER A 111 -8.53 -3.92 -18.43
C SER A 111 -7.53 -3.29 -17.43
N HIS A 112 -6.70 -4.12 -16.78
CA HIS A 112 -5.70 -3.66 -15.83
C HIS A 112 -4.35 -3.35 -16.46
N GLY A 113 -4.12 -3.71 -17.72
CA GLY A 113 -2.86 -3.46 -18.42
C GLY A 113 -1.68 -4.27 -17.87
N LYS A 114 -0.51 -4.11 -18.53
CA LYS A 114 0.73 -4.83 -18.24
C LYS A 114 1.65 -4.14 -17.21
N GLY A 115 1.24 -3.02 -16.66
CA GLY A 115 2.07 -2.25 -15.73
C GLY A 115 2.18 -2.90 -14.35
N PRO A 116 3.23 -2.57 -13.58
CA PRO A 116 3.43 -3.11 -12.25
C PRO A 116 2.30 -2.70 -11.31
N LYS A 117 1.97 -3.60 -10.37
CA LYS A 117 0.92 -3.43 -9.36
C LYS A 117 1.50 -3.25 -7.96
N GLY A 118 2.62 -3.90 -7.68
CA GLY A 118 3.33 -3.76 -6.42
C GLY A 118 3.87 -2.33 -6.22
N THR A 119 3.62 -1.75 -5.05
CA THR A 119 4.14 -0.43 -4.66
C THR A 119 5.59 -0.55 -4.23
N PRO A 120 6.49 0.37 -4.60
CA PRO A 120 7.86 0.37 -4.12
C PRO A 120 7.96 0.48 -2.60
N LEU A 121 9.10 0.05 -2.08
CA LEU A 121 9.50 0.25 -0.68
C LEU A 121 10.77 1.09 -0.67
N VAL A 122 10.81 2.19 0.08
CA VAL A 122 12.04 2.90 0.42
C VAL A 122 12.51 2.44 1.79
N HIS A 123 13.70 1.87 1.87
CA HIS A 123 14.26 1.39 3.12
C HIS A 123 15.80 1.46 3.10
N SER A 124 16.39 1.97 4.18
CA SER A 124 17.85 2.03 4.36
C SER A 124 18.61 2.60 3.15
N GLY A 125 18.14 3.73 2.59
CA GLY A 125 18.76 4.41 1.46
C GLY A 125 18.58 3.72 0.11
N ARG A 126 17.75 2.68 0.03
CA ARG A 126 17.43 1.96 -1.22
C ARG A 126 15.94 2.00 -1.52
N VAL A 127 15.62 1.80 -2.81
CA VAL A 127 14.25 1.58 -3.27
C VAL A 127 14.14 0.16 -3.80
N PHE A 128 13.18 -0.59 -3.28
CA PHE A 128 12.91 -1.97 -3.70
C PHE A 128 11.63 -2.00 -4.52
N THR A 129 11.66 -2.74 -5.63
CA THR A 129 10.50 -2.92 -6.51
C THR A 129 10.26 -4.39 -6.77
N PHE A 130 8.99 -4.79 -6.86
CA PHE A 130 8.60 -6.13 -7.27
C PHE A 130 7.72 -6.03 -8.51
N GLY A 131 8.27 -6.45 -9.65
CA GLY A 131 7.67 -6.30 -10.98
C GLY A 131 6.51 -7.26 -11.22
N ILE A 132 5.70 -6.96 -12.25
CA ILE A 132 4.50 -7.75 -12.58
C ILE A 132 4.83 -9.22 -12.93
N ASN A 133 6.01 -9.46 -13.46
CA ASN A 133 6.53 -10.80 -13.78
C ASN A 133 7.38 -11.44 -12.66
N GLY A 134 7.33 -10.88 -11.44
CA GLY A 134 8.00 -11.43 -10.27
C GLY A 134 9.49 -11.09 -10.14
N ILE A 135 10.00 -10.05 -10.81
CA ILE A 135 11.38 -9.59 -10.63
C ILE A 135 11.49 -8.68 -9.42
N LEU A 136 12.33 -9.02 -8.46
CA LEU A 136 12.66 -8.19 -7.30
C LEU A 136 13.96 -7.42 -7.57
N SER A 137 13.94 -6.10 -7.44
CA SER A 137 15.09 -5.24 -7.70
C SER A 137 15.33 -4.26 -6.58
N ALA A 138 16.59 -3.91 -6.31
CA ALA A 138 17.01 -2.87 -5.39
C ALA A 138 17.83 -1.82 -6.12
N PHE A 139 17.53 -0.55 -5.84
CA PHE A 139 18.20 0.62 -6.42
C PHE A 139 18.65 1.55 -5.32
N ASP A 140 19.75 2.25 -5.52
CA ASP A 140 20.13 3.37 -4.64
C ASP A 140 19.07 4.49 -4.75
N ALA A 141 18.60 4.99 -3.62
CA ALA A 141 17.57 6.03 -3.61
C ALA A 141 18.08 7.40 -4.06
N ALA A 142 19.40 7.64 -3.97
CA ALA A 142 19.98 8.94 -4.32
C ALA A 142 20.13 9.12 -5.83
N ASP A 143 20.65 8.12 -6.55
CA ASP A 143 21.01 8.22 -7.96
C ASP A 143 20.36 7.14 -8.86
N GLY A 144 19.62 6.21 -8.26
CA GLY A 144 18.92 5.14 -8.98
C GLY A 144 19.79 3.99 -9.44
N LYS A 145 21.10 3.96 -9.10
CA LYS A 145 21.95 2.85 -9.51
C LYS A 145 21.42 1.52 -9.00
N PRO A 146 21.30 0.48 -9.85
CA PRO A 146 20.87 -0.84 -9.42
C PRO A 146 21.93 -1.44 -8.46
N SER A 147 21.47 -1.87 -7.28
CA SER A 147 22.33 -2.56 -6.30
C SER A 147 22.33 -4.06 -6.54
N TRP A 148 21.15 -4.65 -6.71
CA TRP A 148 20.99 -6.07 -7.04
C TRP A 148 19.60 -6.32 -7.65
N ARG A 149 19.48 -7.51 -8.30
CA ARG A 149 18.21 -7.99 -8.88
C ARG A 149 18.12 -9.49 -8.74
N GLN A 150 16.91 -9.97 -8.45
CA GLN A 150 16.55 -11.38 -8.39
C GLN A 150 15.48 -11.68 -9.44
N ASP A 151 15.78 -12.62 -10.33
CA ASP A 151 14.83 -13.26 -11.25
C ASP A 151 14.64 -14.70 -10.75
N PHE A 152 13.41 -15.06 -10.41
CA PHE A 152 13.12 -16.34 -9.78
C PHE A 152 12.84 -17.49 -10.75
N LYS A 153 13.03 -17.32 -12.05
CA LYS A 153 12.75 -18.34 -13.09
C LYS A 153 13.45 -19.67 -12.87
N LYS A 154 14.61 -19.66 -12.20
CA LYS A 154 15.33 -20.90 -11.88
C LYS A 154 14.72 -21.64 -10.70
N GLN A 155 14.13 -20.92 -9.75
CA GLN A 155 13.52 -21.46 -8.53
C GLN A 155 12.05 -21.80 -8.75
N HIS A 156 11.35 -21.01 -9.54
CA HIS A 156 9.94 -21.09 -9.81
C HIS A 156 9.69 -21.01 -11.33
N PRO A 157 9.29 -22.10 -12.01
CA PRO A 157 8.96 -22.07 -13.43
C PRO A 157 7.89 -21.05 -13.80
N VAL A 158 6.92 -20.84 -12.88
CA VAL A 158 5.92 -19.77 -12.94
C VAL A 158 6.32 -18.72 -11.91
N THR A 159 6.68 -17.52 -12.34
CA THR A 159 7.26 -16.47 -11.48
C THR A 159 6.23 -15.51 -10.90
N ALA A 160 4.97 -15.60 -11.30
CA ALA A 160 3.89 -14.73 -10.84
C ALA A 160 2.54 -15.46 -10.89
N PRO A 161 1.54 -15.03 -10.10
CA PRO A 161 0.14 -15.50 -10.22
C PRO A 161 -0.46 -15.14 -11.58
N ASP A 162 -1.62 -15.75 -11.90
CA ASP A 162 -2.30 -15.64 -13.21
C ASP A 162 -2.56 -14.20 -13.67
N PHE A 163 -2.78 -13.27 -12.73
CA PHE A 163 -3.01 -11.86 -13.03
C PHE A 163 -1.76 -10.97 -12.82
N GLY A 164 -0.58 -11.59 -12.72
CA GLY A 164 0.70 -10.92 -12.46
C GLY A 164 0.94 -10.66 -10.96
N ALA A 165 2.20 -10.47 -10.59
CA ALA A 165 2.54 -10.16 -9.21
C ALA A 165 2.00 -8.79 -8.80
N ALA A 166 1.35 -8.73 -7.64
CA ALA A 166 0.78 -7.49 -7.09
C ALA A 166 1.24 -7.20 -5.65
N VAL A 167 1.94 -8.14 -5.04
CA VAL A 167 2.50 -7.97 -3.70
C VAL A 167 3.54 -6.85 -3.69
N SER A 168 3.45 -5.96 -2.73
CA SER A 168 4.47 -4.94 -2.50
C SER A 168 5.56 -5.49 -1.56
N PRO A 169 6.84 -5.20 -1.78
CA PRO A 169 7.88 -5.54 -0.82
C PRO A 169 7.68 -4.78 0.50
N ILE A 170 7.96 -5.44 1.61
CA ILE A 170 7.95 -4.83 2.95
C ILE A 170 9.28 -5.06 3.66
N ALA A 171 9.62 -4.20 4.62
CA ALA A 171 10.82 -4.33 5.43
C ALA A 171 10.55 -4.98 6.79
N VAL A 172 11.43 -5.90 7.20
CA VAL A 172 11.45 -6.49 8.54
C VAL A 172 12.88 -6.41 9.07
N GLY A 173 13.23 -5.34 9.76
CA GLY A 173 14.63 -5.04 10.08
C GLY A 173 15.45 -4.87 8.79
N ASP A 174 16.53 -5.61 8.64
CA ASP A 174 17.39 -5.60 7.45
C ASP A 174 16.94 -6.58 6.35
N LEU A 175 15.72 -7.10 6.46
CA LEU A 175 15.15 -8.03 5.49
C LEU A 175 14.09 -7.35 4.64
N ILE A 176 14.07 -7.71 3.35
CA ILE A 176 12.98 -7.39 2.42
C ILE A 176 12.18 -8.66 2.19
N VAL A 177 10.88 -8.58 2.43
CA VAL A 177 9.99 -9.74 2.32
C VAL A 177 9.02 -9.54 1.16
N VAL A 178 8.92 -10.56 0.32
CA VAL A 178 7.93 -10.67 -0.77
C VAL A 178 7.42 -12.11 -0.86
N HIS A 179 6.25 -12.31 -1.45
CA HIS A 179 5.74 -13.63 -1.81
C HIS A 179 6.07 -13.87 -3.28
N VAL A 180 7.05 -14.72 -3.56
CA VAL A 180 7.57 -15.01 -4.90
C VAL A 180 6.96 -16.28 -5.47
N GLY A 181 7.08 -16.48 -6.78
CA GLY A 181 6.61 -17.67 -7.50
C GLY A 181 5.19 -17.54 -8.02
N GLY A 182 4.66 -18.66 -8.53
CA GLY A 182 3.32 -18.78 -9.09
C GLY A 182 2.39 -19.65 -8.27
N PRO A 183 1.19 -19.95 -8.83
CA PRO A 183 0.22 -20.82 -8.18
C PRO A 183 0.84 -22.17 -7.79
N LYS A 184 0.61 -22.63 -6.57
CA LYS A 184 1.09 -23.92 -6.00
C LYS A 184 2.59 -24.08 -5.90
N ASP A 185 3.38 -23.16 -6.47
CA ASP A 185 4.85 -23.17 -6.43
C ASP A 185 5.37 -21.77 -6.10
N GLY A 186 5.13 -21.33 -4.89
CA GLY A 186 5.58 -20.04 -4.39
C GLY A 186 6.13 -20.12 -2.99
N ALA A 187 6.73 -19.03 -2.57
CA ALA A 187 7.26 -18.90 -1.22
C ALA A 187 7.21 -17.47 -0.70
N VAL A 188 6.80 -17.30 0.55
CA VAL A 188 7.10 -16.07 1.27
C VAL A 188 8.59 -16.10 1.60
N THR A 189 9.36 -15.19 1.00
CA THR A 189 10.81 -15.19 1.14
C THR A 189 11.31 -13.85 1.65
N ALA A 190 12.24 -13.91 2.61
CA ALA A 190 12.96 -12.76 3.10
C ALA A 190 14.36 -12.73 2.50
N PHE A 191 14.75 -11.58 2.00
CA PHE A 191 16.04 -11.30 1.40
C PHE A 191 16.79 -10.28 2.23
N ASP A 192 18.08 -10.43 2.33
CA ASP A 192 18.96 -9.40 2.90
C ASP A 192 18.86 -8.12 2.06
N ALA A 193 18.54 -7.00 2.67
CA ALA A 193 18.31 -5.74 1.96
C ALA A 193 19.56 -5.21 1.22
N ALA A 194 20.75 -5.51 1.75
CA ALA A 194 22.01 -5.04 1.16
C ALA A 194 22.46 -5.88 -0.04
N THR A 195 22.26 -7.20 0.03
CA THR A 195 22.86 -8.16 -0.91
C THR A 195 21.86 -8.87 -1.81
N GLY A 196 20.56 -8.88 -1.45
CA GLY A 196 19.53 -9.66 -2.12
C GLY A 196 19.62 -11.18 -1.85
N ALA A 197 20.50 -11.63 -0.94
CA ALA A 197 20.59 -13.04 -0.58
C ALA A 197 19.38 -13.48 0.24
N ALA A 198 18.79 -14.63 -0.12
CA ALA A 198 17.68 -15.20 0.65
C ALA A 198 18.16 -15.62 2.04
N ARG A 199 17.42 -15.22 3.07
CA ARG A 199 17.70 -15.53 4.48
C ARG A 199 16.80 -16.63 5.02
N TRP A 200 15.53 -16.60 4.64
CA TRP A 200 14.57 -17.66 4.93
C TRP A 200 13.46 -17.69 3.87
N SER A 201 12.82 -18.82 3.71
CA SER A 201 11.68 -19.05 2.83
C SER A 201 10.66 -19.95 3.47
N TRP A 202 9.39 -19.59 3.40
CA TRP A 202 8.26 -20.45 3.71
C TRP A 202 7.56 -20.87 2.42
N LYS A 203 7.59 -22.19 2.14
CA LYS A 203 7.07 -22.80 0.89
C LYS A 203 5.72 -23.52 1.10
N GLY A 204 4.92 -23.02 2.01
CA GLY A 204 3.67 -23.72 2.38
C GLY A 204 2.48 -23.44 1.47
N ASP A 205 2.54 -22.38 0.66
CA ASP A 205 1.44 -22.03 -0.28
C ASP A 205 1.96 -21.06 -1.36
N GLY A 206 1.27 -21.00 -2.50
CA GLY A 206 1.52 -20.05 -3.56
C GLY A 206 1.12 -18.61 -3.19
N PRO A 207 1.57 -17.61 -3.95
CA PRO A 207 1.19 -16.23 -3.69
C PRO A 207 -0.28 -15.97 -3.99
N GLY A 208 -0.93 -15.22 -3.09
CA GLY A 208 -2.09 -14.41 -3.41
C GLY A 208 -1.64 -13.05 -3.97
N TYR A 209 -2.48 -12.05 -3.82
CA TYR A 209 -2.20 -10.67 -4.28
C TYR A 209 -2.07 -9.69 -3.11
N ALA A 210 -2.30 -10.17 -1.89
CA ALA A 210 -2.23 -9.36 -0.67
C ALA A 210 -0.79 -9.03 -0.29
N THR A 211 -0.51 -7.76 -0.04
CA THR A 211 0.76 -7.34 0.56
C THR A 211 0.82 -7.78 2.02
N PRO A 212 1.91 -8.41 2.47
CA PRO A 212 2.09 -8.76 3.87
C PRO A 212 2.12 -7.55 4.79
N ILE A 213 1.73 -7.74 6.04
CA ILE A 213 1.93 -6.78 7.13
C ILE A 213 2.72 -7.41 8.26
N VAL A 214 3.28 -6.58 9.13
CA VAL A 214 3.92 -7.06 10.37
C VAL A 214 3.09 -6.59 11.56
N ALA A 215 2.74 -7.53 12.43
CA ALA A 215 2.04 -7.24 13.67
C ALA A 215 2.67 -8.02 14.84
N THR A 216 2.41 -7.59 16.06
CA THR A 216 2.90 -8.27 17.27
C THR A 216 1.73 -8.90 18.04
N PHE A 217 1.78 -10.20 18.22
CA PHE A 217 0.87 -10.94 19.08
C PHE A 217 1.66 -11.69 20.13
N GLY A 218 1.23 -11.65 21.39
CA GLY A 218 1.91 -12.33 22.49
C GLY A 218 3.42 -12.05 22.59
N GLY A 219 3.86 -10.83 22.24
CA GLY A 219 5.27 -10.44 22.22
C GLY A 219 6.06 -10.92 20.99
N THR A 220 5.46 -11.70 20.09
CA THR A 220 6.12 -12.20 18.86
C THR A 220 5.73 -11.36 17.65
N ARG A 221 6.73 -10.84 16.93
CA ARG A 221 6.51 -10.17 15.64
C ARG A 221 6.18 -11.22 14.59
N GLN A 222 5.03 -11.06 13.96
CA GLN A 222 4.51 -11.98 12.97
C GLN A 222 4.29 -11.26 11.64
N LEU A 223 4.68 -11.92 10.57
CA LEU A 223 4.32 -11.53 9.22
C LEU A 223 2.99 -12.19 8.89
N ILE A 224 2.00 -11.38 8.50
CA ILE A 224 0.66 -11.83 8.17
C ILE A 224 0.39 -11.54 6.70
N THR A 225 -0.09 -12.54 5.95
CA THR A 225 -0.50 -12.36 4.56
C THR A 225 -1.63 -13.30 4.18
N GLN A 226 -2.38 -12.93 3.14
CA GLN A 226 -3.25 -13.85 2.43
C GLN A 226 -2.45 -14.48 1.29
N SER A 227 -2.17 -15.76 1.39
CA SER A 227 -1.60 -16.58 0.33
C SER A 227 -2.70 -17.05 -0.63
N GLN A 228 -2.37 -17.91 -1.60
CA GLN A 228 -3.33 -18.43 -2.55
C GLN A 228 -4.54 -19.12 -1.88
N SER A 229 -4.31 -19.89 -0.83
CA SER A 229 -5.33 -20.75 -0.21
C SER A 229 -5.52 -20.50 1.29
N ASN A 230 -4.76 -19.59 1.90
CA ASN A 230 -4.77 -19.38 3.34
C ASN A 230 -4.58 -17.92 3.74
N VAL A 231 -4.98 -17.60 4.96
CA VAL A 231 -4.41 -16.48 5.73
C VAL A 231 -3.38 -17.09 6.67
N VAL A 232 -2.14 -16.59 6.64
CA VAL A 232 -1.03 -17.17 7.40
C VAL A 232 -0.35 -16.15 8.29
N GLY A 233 0.11 -16.62 9.45
CA GLY A 233 1.02 -15.90 10.34
C GLY A 233 2.34 -16.63 10.44
N LEU A 234 3.43 -15.96 10.05
CA LEU A 234 4.78 -16.47 10.10
C LEU A 234 5.60 -15.71 11.16
N ASP A 235 6.53 -16.36 11.82
CA ASP A 235 7.57 -15.66 12.58
C ASP A 235 8.32 -14.72 11.63
N ALA A 236 8.28 -13.43 11.88
CA ALA A 236 8.81 -12.43 10.97
C ALA A 236 10.34 -12.50 10.80
N SER A 237 11.05 -13.08 11.77
CA SER A 237 12.52 -13.21 11.75
C SER A 237 13.01 -14.51 11.11
N LYS A 238 12.21 -15.58 11.13
CA LYS A 238 12.63 -16.95 10.77
C LYS A 238 11.78 -17.57 9.66
N GLY A 239 10.64 -16.97 9.29
CA GLY A 239 9.70 -17.53 8.33
C GLY A 239 8.99 -18.81 8.80
N LYS A 240 9.07 -19.16 10.08
CA LYS A 240 8.38 -20.34 10.62
C LYS A 240 6.88 -20.08 10.64
N LEU A 241 6.09 -21.02 10.10
CA LEU A 241 4.63 -20.98 10.22
C LEU A 241 4.24 -21.08 11.70
N LEU A 242 3.43 -20.14 12.16
CA LEU A 242 2.88 -20.09 13.52
C LEU A 242 1.43 -20.56 13.53
N TRP A 243 0.63 -20.05 12.59
CA TRP A 243 -0.77 -20.42 12.41
C TRP A 243 -1.20 -20.19 10.96
N GLN A 244 -2.28 -20.87 10.55
CA GLN A 244 -2.92 -20.67 9.27
C GLN A 244 -4.43 -20.86 9.35
N ILE A 245 -5.16 -20.13 8.53
CA ILE A 245 -6.61 -20.21 8.38
C ILE A 245 -6.89 -20.52 6.91
N PRO A 246 -7.53 -21.66 6.57
CA PRO A 246 -7.96 -21.93 5.21
C PRO A 246 -8.85 -20.81 4.67
N PHE A 247 -8.47 -20.21 3.56
CA PHE A 247 -9.19 -19.09 2.97
C PHE A 247 -8.94 -19.03 1.47
N THR A 248 -9.98 -19.26 0.69
CA THR A 248 -9.92 -19.21 -0.77
C THR A 248 -11.04 -18.34 -1.32
N THR A 249 -10.75 -17.62 -2.38
CA THR A 249 -11.71 -16.84 -3.15
C THR A 249 -11.75 -17.37 -4.58
N SER A 250 -12.73 -16.95 -5.38
CA SER A 250 -12.80 -17.32 -6.80
C SER A 250 -11.54 -16.83 -7.52
N TYR A 251 -11.01 -17.68 -8.40
CA TYR A 251 -9.79 -17.40 -9.19
C TYR A 251 -8.53 -17.14 -8.34
N ASP A 252 -8.47 -17.71 -7.12
CA ASP A 252 -7.38 -17.55 -6.17
C ASP A 252 -7.03 -16.07 -5.86
N GLN A 253 -8.05 -15.20 -5.89
CA GLN A 253 -7.91 -13.76 -5.74
C GLN A 253 -8.00 -13.31 -4.28
N ASN A 254 -7.09 -13.81 -3.44
CA ASN A 254 -6.88 -13.31 -2.10
C ASN A 254 -6.06 -12.00 -2.16
N ILE A 255 -6.74 -10.84 -2.14
CA ILE A 255 -6.15 -9.54 -2.49
C ILE A 255 -6.02 -8.62 -1.28
N ILE A 256 -6.97 -8.70 -0.34
CA ILE A 256 -7.08 -7.73 0.75
C ILE A 256 -5.87 -7.83 1.69
N THR A 257 -5.18 -6.72 1.86
CA THR A 257 -4.20 -6.57 2.95
C THR A 257 -4.95 -6.63 4.28
N ALA A 258 -4.61 -7.59 5.13
CA ALA A 258 -5.17 -7.69 6.47
C ALA A 258 -4.86 -6.45 7.30
N VAL A 259 -5.70 -6.16 8.29
CA VAL A 259 -5.46 -5.08 9.26
C VAL A 259 -5.50 -5.64 10.67
N VAL A 260 -4.79 -4.98 11.59
CA VAL A 260 -4.73 -5.39 13.00
C VAL A 260 -5.13 -4.21 13.87
N SER A 261 -6.02 -4.45 14.82
CA SER A 261 -6.42 -3.48 15.84
C SER A 261 -6.84 -4.21 17.10
N ASP A 262 -6.42 -3.70 18.25
CA ASP A 262 -6.83 -4.19 19.59
C ASP A 262 -6.65 -5.71 19.77
N GLY A 263 -5.58 -6.27 19.19
CA GLY A 263 -5.29 -7.70 19.24
C GLY A 263 -6.15 -8.56 18.32
N LEU A 264 -6.98 -7.95 17.48
CA LEU A 264 -7.74 -8.61 16.42
C LEU A 264 -7.01 -8.49 15.09
N MET A 265 -6.93 -9.57 14.34
CA MET A 265 -6.55 -9.60 12.93
C MET A 265 -7.81 -9.71 12.09
N ILE A 266 -8.00 -8.77 11.15
CA ILE A 266 -9.21 -8.66 10.32
C ILE A 266 -8.84 -8.88 8.87
N TYR A 267 -9.57 -9.77 8.20
CA TYR A 267 -9.40 -10.11 6.80
C TYR A 267 -10.73 -10.26 6.07
N SER A 268 -10.70 -10.24 4.76
CA SER A 268 -11.86 -10.39 3.89
C SER A 268 -11.42 -10.81 2.50
N GLY A 269 -12.36 -11.07 1.61
CA GLY A 269 -12.09 -11.40 0.21
C GLY A 269 -13.33 -11.31 -0.65
N LEU A 270 -13.17 -11.55 -1.95
CA LEU A 270 -14.26 -11.55 -2.91
C LEU A 270 -15.37 -12.50 -2.46
N SER A 271 -16.55 -11.96 -2.22
CA SER A 271 -17.74 -12.70 -1.75
C SER A 271 -17.53 -13.50 -0.45
N LYS A 272 -16.49 -13.17 0.32
CA LYS A 272 -16.22 -13.74 1.65
C LYS A 272 -16.53 -12.70 2.73
N PRO A 273 -17.10 -13.12 3.86
CA PRO A 273 -17.34 -12.22 4.98
C PRO A 273 -16.08 -11.47 5.41
N THR A 274 -16.26 -10.26 5.92
CA THR A 274 -15.22 -9.60 6.71
C THR A 274 -15.19 -10.27 8.07
N THR A 275 -14.04 -10.82 8.45
CA THR A 275 -13.89 -11.67 9.63
C THR A 275 -12.76 -11.15 10.51
N ALA A 276 -13.00 -11.08 11.83
CA ALA A 276 -11.98 -10.81 12.81
C ALA A 276 -11.69 -12.06 13.64
N VAL A 277 -10.41 -12.31 13.83
CA VAL A 277 -9.91 -13.39 14.68
C VAL A 277 -8.97 -12.85 15.74
N ARG A 278 -8.97 -13.47 16.89
CA ARG A 278 -7.99 -13.27 17.96
C ARG A 278 -6.85 -14.28 17.77
N VAL A 279 -5.63 -13.76 17.71
CA VAL A 279 -4.42 -14.59 17.62
C VAL A 279 -3.82 -14.70 19.02
N THR A 280 -3.72 -15.91 19.54
CA THR A 280 -3.20 -16.17 20.91
C THR A 280 -2.16 -17.25 20.92
N GLN A 281 -1.30 -17.25 21.95
CA GLN A 281 -0.34 -18.30 22.21
C GLN A 281 -0.60 -18.92 23.59
N LYS A 282 -0.71 -20.24 23.62
CA LYS A 282 -0.87 -20.99 24.86
C LYS A 282 0.05 -22.21 24.82
N GLY A 283 0.92 -22.33 25.83
CA GLY A 283 1.86 -23.47 25.91
C GLY A 283 2.78 -23.60 24.69
N GLY A 284 3.19 -22.48 24.06
CA GLY A 284 4.04 -22.50 22.88
C GLY A 284 3.28 -22.70 21.54
N THR A 285 2.02 -23.06 21.59
CA THR A 285 1.16 -23.28 20.39
C THR A 285 0.36 -22.04 20.09
N TRP A 286 0.35 -21.63 18.83
CA TRP A 286 -0.45 -20.51 18.31
C TRP A 286 -1.82 -21.00 17.84
N THR A 287 -2.86 -20.26 18.17
CA THR A 287 -4.24 -20.52 17.79
C THR A 287 -4.92 -19.25 17.30
N THR A 288 -5.91 -19.42 16.45
CA THR A 288 -6.79 -18.35 15.99
C THR A 288 -8.23 -18.69 16.35
N GLU A 289 -8.94 -17.72 16.94
CA GLU A 289 -10.34 -17.86 17.33
C GLU A 289 -11.16 -16.78 16.64
N GLU A 290 -12.26 -17.16 15.95
CA GLU A 290 -13.17 -16.19 15.33
C GLU A 290 -13.89 -15.42 16.45
N VAL A 291 -13.77 -14.08 16.40
CA VAL A 291 -14.43 -13.17 17.35
C VAL A 291 -15.74 -12.67 16.77
N TRP A 292 -15.71 -12.26 15.50
CA TRP A 292 -16.89 -11.88 14.76
C TRP A 292 -16.74 -12.09 13.26
N LYS A 293 -17.86 -12.16 12.58
CA LYS A 293 -17.96 -12.27 11.12
C LYS A 293 -19.12 -11.39 10.63
N ASN A 294 -18.83 -10.54 9.64
CA ASN A 294 -19.82 -9.69 9.00
C ASN A 294 -19.94 -10.08 7.50
N PRO A 295 -21.08 -10.70 7.10
CA PRO A 295 -21.30 -11.12 5.73
C PRO A 295 -21.75 -9.98 4.80
N ASP A 296 -22.14 -8.82 5.34
CA ASP A 296 -22.80 -7.77 4.56
C ASP A 296 -21.80 -6.88 3.81
N VAL A 297 -20.56 -6.84 4.26
CA VAL A 297 -19.51 -5.99 3.71
C VAL A 297 -18.25 -6.78 3.29
N PRO A 298 -18.36 -7.74 2.36
CA PRO A 298 -17.22 -8.39 1.77
C PRO A 298 -16.38 -7.37 0.99
N MET A 299 -15.05 -7.51 1.00
CA MET A 299 -14.14 -6.65 0.27
C MET A 299 -13.45 -7.40 -0.86
N TYR A 300 -13.11 -6.72 -1.94
CA TYR A 300 -12.45 -7.35 -3.09
C TYR A 300 -11.05 -6.79 -3.35
N MET A 301 -10.93 -5.57 -3.87
CA MET A 301 -9.64 -4.95 -4.19
C MET A 301 -9.35 -3.70 -3.35
N SER A 302 -10.24 -3.33 -2.44
CA SER A 302 -10.14 -2.15 -1.59
C SER A 302 -9.83 -2.57 -0.16
N SER A 303 -8.55 -2.50 0.24
CA SER A 303 -8.16 -2.81 1.61
C SER A 303 -8.67 -1.74 2.58
N PRO A 304 -9.25 -2.13 3.73
CA PRO A 304 -9.86 -1.20 4.68
C PRO A 304 -8.81 -0.45 5.49
N VAL A 305 -9.24 0.60 6.18
CA VAL A 305 -8.45 1.31 7.18
C VAL A 305 -9.10 1.21 8.55
N VAL A 306 -8.30 1.11 9.60
CA VAL A 306 -8.77 1.18 10.99
C VAL A 306 -8.32 2.51 11.58
N ALA A 307 -9.28 3.27 12.10
CA ALA A 307 -9.01 4.53 12.79
C ALA A 307 -10.08 4.78 13.86
N ALA A 308 -9.67 5.16 15.05
CA ALA A 308 -10.53 5.48 16.19
C ALA A 308 -11.59 4.38 16.48
N GLY A 309 -11.17 3.11 16.51
CA GLY A 309 -12.03 1.97 16.83
C GLY A 309 -13.01 1.57 15.71
N ARG A 310 -12.88 2.14 14.52
CA ARG A 310 -13.71 1.84 13.34
C ARG A 310 -12.89 1.25 12.21
N LEU A 311 -13.43 0.19 11.59
CA LEU A 311 -12.95 -0.38 10.34
C LEU A 311 -13.77 0.20 9.20
N CYS A 312 -13.18 1.06 8.39
CA CYS A 312 -13.87 1.65 7.25
C CYS A 312 -13.24 1.19 5.93
N GLY A 313 -14.08 0.94 4.93
CA GLY A 313 -13.67 0.40 3.65
C GLY A 313 -14.68 0.61 2.55
N LEU A 314 -14.43 -0.03 1.41
CA LEU A 314 -15.38 -0.13 0.29
C LEU A 314 -15.70 -1.60 0.05
N THR A 315 -16.98 -1.97 0.13
CA THR A 315 -17.46 -3.27 -0.36
C THR A 315 -17.73 -3.18 -1.84
N HIS A 316 -17.44 -4.26 -2.60
CA HIS A 316 -17.77 -4.35 -4.04
C HIS A 316 -19.25 -4.55 -4.33
N ARG A 317 -20.09 -4.78 -3.28
CA ARG A 317 -21.54 -4.89 -3.45
C ARG A 317 -22.13 -3.59 -3.99
N ASN A 318 -23.23 -3.70 -4.72
CA ASN A 318 -24.01 -2.59 -5.24
C ASN A 318 -23.19 -1.58 -6.08
N ARG A 319 -22.17 -2.05 -6.79
CA ARG A 319 -21.20 -1.24 -7.56
C ARG A 319 -20.42 -0.27 -6.68
N GLY A 320 -20.02 -0.75 -5.50
CA GLY A 320 -19.26 -0.02 -4.50
C GLY A 320 -20.11 0.76 -3.52
N GLN A 321 -19.94 0.41 -2.24
CA GLN A 321 -20.48 1.16 -1.11
C GLN A 321 -19.39 1.34 -0.06
N PHE A 322 -19.18 2.56 0.41
CA PHE A 322 -18.39 2.78 1.61
C PHE A 322 -19.15 2.23 2.82
N PHE A 323 -18.43 1.75 3.77
CA PHE A 323 -18.95 1.26 5.04
C PHE A 323 -18.01 1.58 6.19
N CYS A 324 -18.53 1.63 7.41
CA CYS A 324 -17.76 1.50 8.64
C CYS A 324 -18.38 0.46 9.56
N LEU A 325 -17.49 -0.33 10.19
CA LEU A 325 -17.84 -1.26 11.25
C LEU A 325 -17.23 -0.81 12.57
N ASP A 326 -17.86 -1.15 13.67
CA ASP A 326 -17.25 -1.17 14.99
C ASP A 326 -16.23 -2.32 15.04
N VAL A 327 -14.96 -2.02 15.35
CA VAL A 327 -13.88 -3.02 15.31
C VAL A 327 -14.07 -4.12 16.35
N ALA A 328 -14.61 -3.78 17.53
CA ALA A 328 -14.73 -4.74 18.62
C ALA A 328 -15.83 -5.79 18.38
N SER A 329 -16.92 -5.38 17.76
CA SER A 329 -18.11 -6.22 17.56
C SER A 329 -18.37 -6.66 16.12
N GLY A 330 -17.72 -6.03 15.14
CA GLY A 330 -18.00 -6.25 13.72
C GLY A 330 -19.36 -5.73 13.25
N LYS A 331 -20.09 -4.99 14.12
CA LYS A 331 -21.39 -4.43 13.77
C LYS A 331 -21.25 -3.32 12.75
N THR A 332 -22.06 -3.36 11.70
CA THR A 332 -22.16 -2.27 10.74
C THR A 332 -22.74 -1.03 11.39
N LEU A 333 -21.96 0.05 11.40
CA LEU A 333 -22.37 1.36 11.88
C LEU A 333 -23.18 2.07 10.81
N TRP A 334 -22.67 2.08 9.59
CA TRP A 334 -23.34 2.64 8.41
C TRP A 334 -22.79 2.06 7.10
N THR A 335 -23.57 2.20 6.04
CA THR A 335 -23.18 2.04 4.64
C THR A 335 -23.61 3.27 3.85
N SER A 336 -22.83 3.66 2.85
CA SER A 336 -23.19 4.75 1.94
C SER A 336 -24.26 4.32 0.94
N ASP A 337 -24.75 5.27 0.16
CA ASP A 337 -25.50 4.95 -1.05
C ASP A 337 -24.66 4.08 -2.01
N PRO A 338 -25.29 3.27 -2.89
CA PRO A 338 -24.64 2.50 -3.94
C PRO A 338 -23.86 3.36 -4.94
N ARG A 339 -23.00 2.69 -5.76
CA ARG A 339 -22.30 3.29 -6.90
C ARG A 339 -21.30 4.37 -6.52
N GLN A 340 -20.54 4.13 -5.47
CA GLN A 340 -19.47 5.03 -5.04
C GLN A 340 -18.14 4.80 -5.77
N GLY A 341 -18.09 3.88 -6.74
CA GLY A 341 -16.92 3.46 -7.50
C GLY A 341 -16.66 1.96 -7.35
N GLU A 342 -15.98 1.35 -8.32
CA GLU A 342 -15.69 -0.09 -8.27
C GLU A 342 -14.69 -0.45 -7.16
N ASN A 343 -13.66 0.41 -6.98
CA ASN A 343 -12.62 0.25 -5.97
C ASN A 343 -12.18 1.62 -5.44
N ALA A 344 -11.55 1.61 -4.26
CA ALA A 344 -10.97 2.80 -3.65
C ALA A 344 -9.70 2.47 -2.87
N GLY A 345 -8.68 3.31 -3.01
CA GLY A 345 -7.59 3.41 -2.04
C GLY A 345 -7.99 4.40 -0.95
N ILE A 346 -7.86 4.01 0.32
CA ILE A 346 -8.36 4.80 1.46
C ILE A 346 -7.25 4.98 2.49
N PHE A 347 -7.08 6.20 3.01
CA PHE A 347 -6.28 6.44 4.20
C PHE A 347 -7.01 7.33 5.20
N ALA A 348 -6.63 7.23 6.47
CA ALA A 348 -7.15 8.05 7.56
C ALA A 348 -6.16 9.15 7.94
N SER A 349 -6.66 10.34 8.25
CA SER A 349 -5.87 11.41 8.85
C SER A 349 -6.72 12.29 9.76
N GLY A 350 -6.33 12.42 11.01
CA GLY A 350 -7.13 13.12 12.00
C GLY A 350 -8.54 12.54 12.11
N ASN A 351 -9.55 13.37 11.91
CA ASN A 351 -10.96 12.99 11.98
C ASN A 351 -11.60 12.71 10.61
N VAL A 352 -10.80 12.60 9.54
CA VAL A 352 -11.30 12.33 8.18
C VAL A 352 -10.70 11.07 7.59
N LEU A 353 -11.46 10.50 6.67
CA LEU A 353 -11.05 9.46 5.75
C LEU A 353 -10.97 10.07 4.35
N ILE A 354 -9.94 9.73 3.61
CA ILE A 354 -9.69 10.24 2.26
C ILE A 354 -9.58 9.05 1.32
N ALA A 355 -10.46 8.99 0.34
CA ALA A 355 -10.56 7.88 -0.60
C ALA A 355 -10.40 8.37 -2.03
N ALA A 356 -9.47 7.75 -2.79
CA ALA A 356 -9.42 7.90 -4.23
C ALA A 356 -10.13 6.72 -4.88
N THR A 357 -11.16 6.98 -5.69
CA THR A 357 -11.97 5.95 -6.35
C THR A 357 -11.52 5.75 -7.81
N THR A 358 -11.78 4.57 -8.36
CA THR A 358 -11.36 4.20 -9.72
C THR A 358 -11.90 5.13 -10.81
N ASP A 359 -13.01 5.81 -10.58
CA ASP A 359 -13.57 6.81 -11.48
C ASP A 359 -12.90 8.20 -11.39
N GLY A 360 -11.78 8.31 -10.67
CA GLY A 360 -10.96 9.53 -10.60
C GLY A 360 -11.46 10.59 -9.63
N ASN A 361 -12.31 10.22 -8.66
CA ASN A 361 -12.72 11.11 -7.59
C ASN A 361 -11.85 10.94 -6.34
N LEU A 362 -11.58 12.05 -5.67
CA LEU A 362 -11.05 12.10 -4.31
C LEU A 362 -12.18 12.52 -3.38
N ILE A 363 -12.56 11.62 -2.47
CA ILE A 363 -13.69 11.82 -1.56
C ILE A 363 -13.12 11.98 -0.15
N VAL A 364 -13.45 13.09 0.48
CA VAL A 364 -13.15 13.37 1.89
C VAL A 364 -14.42 13.21 2.69
N PHE A 365 -14.41 12.36 3.69
CA PHE A 365 -15.56 12.15 4.57
C PHE A 365 -15.11 12.00 6.03
N ARG A 366 -16.01 12.33 6.97
CA ARG A 366 -15.67 12.26 8.38
C ARG A 366 -15.55 10.82 8.86
N ASN A 367 -14.60 10.58 9.74
CA ASN A 367 -14.52 9.33 10.47
C ASN A 367 -15.59 9.33 11.58
N SER A 368 -16.85 9.22 11.20
CA SER A 368 -18.03 9.26 12.09
C SER A 368 -18.57 7.84 12.35
N PRO A 369 -19.12 7.54 13.53
CA PRO A 369 -19.88 6.31 13.76
C PRO A 369 -21.34 6.39 13.25
N GLU A 370 -21.83 7.56 12.87
CA GLU A 370 -23.26 7.81 12.65
C GLU A 370 -23.66 7.65 11.19
N ALA A 371 -22.86 8.19 10.25
CA ALA A 371 -23.21 8.23 8.85
C ALA A 371 -21.97 8.40 7.92
N PHE A 372 -22.18 8.16 6.62
CA PHE A 372 -21.25 8.56 5.56
C PHE A 372 -21.37 10.08 5.34
N ASP A 373 -20.66 10.84 6.18
CA ASP A 373 -20.67 12.30 6.17
C ASP A 373 -19.59 12.83 5.21
N VAL A 374 -19.97 13.12 3.97
CA VAL A 374 -19.08 13.64 2.93
C VAL A 374 -18.79 15.11 3.15
N VAL A 375 -17.54 15.43 3.38
CA VAL A 375 -17.03 16.80 3.50
C VAL A 375 -16.81 17.43 2.12
N LYS A 376 -16.16 16.70 1.21
CA LYS A 376 -15.86 17.15 -0.17
C LYS A 376 -15.72 15.99 -1.15
N ARG A 377 -16.01 16.28 -2.41
CA ARG A 377 -15.67 15.45 -3.57
C ARG A 377 -14.94 16.29 -4.60
N TYR A 378 -13.82 15.79 -5.08
CA TYR A 378 -13.02 16.45 -6.11
C TYR A 378 -12.80 15.51 -7.28
N LYS A 379 -12.92 16.00 -8.49
CA LYS A 379 -12.41 15.29 -9.67
C LYS A 379 -10.92 15.56 -9.78
N VAL A 380 -10.08 14.54 -9.57
CA VAL A 380 -8.62 14.65 -9.53
C VAL A 380 -7.92 13.93 -10.69
N ALA A 381 -8.64 13.09 -11.43
CA ALA A 381 -8.13 12.38 -12.59
C ALA A 381 -9.24 12.11 -13.61
N ASP A 382 -8.88 12.10 -14.90
CA ASP A 382 -9.80 11.83 -16.02
C ASP A 382 -9.73 10.36 -16.47
N SER A 383 -8.73 9.62 -16.00
CA SER A 383 -8.56 8.19 -16.23
C SER A 383 -8.59 7.41 -14.92
N ALA A 384 -8.64 6.08 -15.02
CA ALA A 384 -8.82 5.21 -13.86
C ALA A 384 -7.70 5.33 -12.82
N VAL A 385 -8.08 5.51 -11.54
CA VAL A 385 -7.19 5.55 -10.38
C VAL A 385 -7.28 4.22 -9.63
N TRP A 386 -6.29 3.37 -9.78
CA TRP A 386 -6.15 2.12 -9.03
C TRP A 386 -5.12 2.21 -7.90
N ALA A 387 -4.15 3.11 -8.07
CA ALA A 387 -3.12 3.36 -7.08
C ALA A 387 -3.72 3.97 -5.80
N HIS A 388 -3.17 3.58 -4.66
CA HIS A 388 -3.53 4.19 -3.39
C HIS A 388 -3.12 5.67 -3.38
N PRO A 389 -3.98 6.60 -2.93
CA PRO A 389 -3.61 8.01 -2.77
C PRO A 389 -2.53 8.17 -1.70
N VAL A 390 -1.56 9.04 -1.95
CA VAL A 390 -0.40 9.19 -1.07
C VAL A 390 -0.33 10.60 -0.50
N PRO A 391 -0.53 10.76 0.81
CA PRO A 391 -0.34 12.05 1.47
C PRO A 391 1.13 12.44 1.49
N ALA A 392 1.42 13.69 1.12
CA ALA A 392 2.76 14.25 1.10
C ALA A 392 2.73 15.74 1.40
N GLY A 393 3.42 16.18 2.44
CA GLY A 393 3.42 17.59 2.84
C GLY A 393 2.00 18.12 3.08
N ARG A 394 1.58 19.10 2.26
CA ARG A 394 0.23 19.69 2.33
C ARG A 394 -0.70 19.21 1.21
N GLY A 395 -0.37 18.12 0.56
CA GLY A 395 -1.13 17.63 -0.58
C GLY A 395 -1.18 16.12 -0.68
N ILE A 396 -1.75 15.66 -1.77
CA ILE A 396 -1.96 14.24 -2.05
C ILE A 396 -1.48 13.95 -3.48
N LEU A 397 -0.65 12.93 -3.61
CA LEU A 397 -0.25 12.39 -4.90
C LEU A 397 -1.31 11.41 -5.40
N ILE A 398 -1.69 11.58 -6.65
CA ILE A 398 -2.63 10.71 -7.36
C ILE A 398 -1.93 10.17 -8.62
N LYS A 399 -1.90 8.85 -8.75
CA LYS A 399 -1.46 8.14 -9.96
C LYS A 399 -2.71 7.60 -10.66
N ASP A 400 -2.98 8.09 -11.84
CA ASP A 400 -4.04 7.57 -12.72
C ASP A 400 -3.46 6.57 -13.75
N ALA A 401 -4.12 6.34 -14.89
CA ALA A 401 -3.67 5.31 -15.83
C ALA A 401 -2.22 5.51 -16.30
N ASP A 402 -1.82 6.75 -16.59
CA ASP A 402 -0.49 7.06 -17.15
C ASP A 402 0.16 8.34 -16.61
N SER A 403 -0.54 9.12 -15.76
CA SER A 403 -0.01 10.37 -15.20
C SER A 403 0.19 10.28 -13.68
N LEU A 404 1.10 11.10 -13.16
CA LEU A 404 1.29 11.35 -11.73
C LEU A 404 0.99 12.83 -11.47
N ALA A 405 0.07 13.10 -10.55
CA ALA A 405 -0.34 14.47 -10.19
C ALA A 405 -0.19 14.72 -8.69
N TYR A 406 0.16 15.94 -8.32
CA TYR A 406 0.21 16.41 -6.93
C TYR A 406 -0.83 17.52 -6.74
N TRP A 407 -1.79 17.24 -5.88
CA TRP A 407 -2.89 18.14 -5.53
C TRP A 407 -2.70 18.69 -4.13
N THR A 408 -2.92 19.99 -3.94
CA THR A 408 -2.86 20.69 -2.65
C THR A 408 -4.21 21.29 -2.27
N PHE A 409 -4.45 21.44 -0.94
CA PHE A 409 -5.74 21.80 -0.36
C PHE A 409 -5.59 22.95 0.65
#